data_5ecabec7aeca8cd888a64d4e5704fd4a
#
_entry.id   5ecabec7aeca8cd888a64d4e5704fd4a
#
_cell.length_a   1.000
_cell.length_b   1.000
_cell.length_c   1.000
_cell.angle_alpha   90.00
_cell.angle_beta   90.00
_cell.angle_gamma   90.00
#
_symmetry.space_group_name_H-M   'P 1'
#
loop_
_entity.id
_entity.type
_entity.pdbx_description
1 polymer ?
#
loop_
_entity_poly.entity_id
_entity_poly.type
_entity_poly.pdbx_seq_one_letter_code
_entity_poly.pdbx_strand_id
1 'polypeptide(L)'
;MALFSFRKPAAPAASGADLEAFLKGWSIEVMPRTAEKVADFRAILPLGTRVYIAHIEGTPIEEMVATAKRIGDEGFAVMPHFPARIIKDKATLTDWVSRYKDVGVRQGLMLAGGVATPHGEYHSSMQLLESGAFDGFERLHVAGHPEGNKDIDPDGSDRAVMEAARWKTAFAERTDAKMAMATQFCFDAAPVIAWVDRLKAEGVDLPVHIGVAGPAKLQTLIKFAIACGVGPSLKVLQKRALDVTKLLLPYEPTDVLNALAAHKAANPGFGIEQVHFFPLGGIKTNAEWVTANGGLSGKPARAA
;
A
#
# COMPACT_ATOMS: atom_id res chain seq x y z
N MET A 1 -7.95 -32.73 -37.67
CA MET A 1 -7.02 -31.93 -36.88
C MET A 1 -7.72 -31.54 -35.57
N ALA A 2 -7.38 -32.21 -34.46
CA ALA A 2 -7.98 -31.95 -33.15
C ALA A 2 -7.19 -30.82 -32.46
N LEU A 3 -7.84 -29.69 -32.21
CA LEU A 3 -7.29 -28.57 -31.46
C LEU A 3 -7.31 -28.96 -29.97
N PHE A 4 -6.18 -29.37 -29.41
CA PHE A 4 -5.97 -29.53 -28.00
C PHE A 4 -5.92 -28.13 -27.35
N SER A 5 -7.04 -27.71 -26.76
CA SER A 5 -7.10 -26.57 -25.86
C SER A 5 -6.42 -26.96 -24.53
N PHE A 6 -5.19 -26.51 -24.31
CA PHE A 6 -4.55 -26.59 -23.01
C PHE A 6 -5.26 -25.61 -22.06
N ARG A 7 -6.25 -26.08 -21.29
CA ARG A 7 -6.72 -25.39 -20.11
C ARG A 7 -5.54 -25.34 -19.13
N LYS A 8 -5.02 -24.14 -18.84
CA LYS A 8 -4.14 -23.93 -17.68
C LYS A 8 -4.86 -24.50 -16.45
N PRO A 9 -4.21 -25.34 -15.63
CA PRO A 9 -4.81 -25.80 -14.38
C PRO A 9 -5.21 -24.58 -13.55
N ALA A 10 -6.42 -24.60 -13.01
CA ALA A 10 -6.85 -23.58 -12.07
C ALA A 10 -5.90 -23.61 -10.86
N ALA A 11 -5.43 -22.44 -10.43
CA ALA A 11 -4.64 -22.36 -9.20
C ALA A 11 -5.45 -22.98 -8.03
N PRO A 12 -4.80 -23.71 -7.12
CA PRO A 12 -5.50 -24.27 -5.96
C PRO A 12 -6.17 -23.13 -5.20
N ALA A 13 -7.41 -23.35 -4.77
CA ALA A 13 -8.11 -22.40 -3.91
C ALA A 13 -7.40 -22.36 -2.55
N ALA A 14 -7.18 -21.16 -2.00
CA ALA A 14 -6.64 -20.99 -0.65
C ALA A 14 -7.56 -21.65 0.37
N SER A 15 -6.98 -22.27 1.39
CA SER A 15 -7.73 -22.62 2.60
C SER A 15 -8.02 -21.36 3.41
N GLY A 16 -9.05 -21.38 4.27
CA GLY A 16 -9.29 -20.28 5.20
C GLY A 16 -8.07 -19.97 6.08
N ALA A 17 -7.30 -20.98 6.45
CA ALA A 17 -6.08 -20.85 7.23
C ALA A 17 -4.96 -20.12 6.46
N ASP A 18 -4.85 -20.31 5.14
CA ASP A 18 -3.87 -19.61 4.31
C ASP A 18 -4.19 -18.11 4.23
N LEU A 19 -5.46 -17.76 4.09
CA LEU A 19 -5.90 -16.36 4.07
C LEU A 19 -5.67 -15.68 5.43
N GLU A 20 -6.01 -16.34 6.54
CA GLU A 20 -5.74 -15.82 7.89
C GLU A 20 -4.24 -15.55 8.10
N ALA A 21 -3.39 -16.51 7.73
CA ALA A 21 -1.94 -16.34 7.81
C ALA A 21 -1.43 -15.19 6.93
N PHE A 22 -2.01 -15.04 5.73
CA PHE A 22 -1.64 -13.98 4.79
C PHE A 22 -2.07 -12.58 5.25
N LEU A 23 -3.20 -12.49 5.98
CA LEU A 23 -3.71 -11.25 6.55
C LEU A 23 -3.01 -10.84 7.85
N LYS A 24 -2.16 -11.69 8.42
CA LYS A 24 -1.48 -11.38 9.68
C LYS A 24 -0.64 -10.11 9.56
N GLY A 25 -0.82 -9.18 10.51
CA GLY A 25 -0.05 -7.94 10.55
C GLY A 25 -0.43 -6.91 9.48
N TRP A 26 -1.59 -7.03 8.85
CA TRP A 26 -2.08 -6.10 7.84
C TRP A 26 -2.01 -4.63 8.28
N SER A 27 -1.94 -3.74 7.30
CA SER A 27 -1.91 -2.28 7.50
C SER A 27 -3.03 -1.60 6.73
N ILE A 28 -3.33 -0.36 7.09
CA ILE A 28 -4.42 0.41 6.47
C ILE A 28 -3.97 1.83 6.18
N GLU A 29 -4.54 2.43 5.13
CA GLU A 29 -4.31 3.84 4.78
C GLU A 29 -5.48 4.72 5.20
N VAL A 30 -5.18 5.90 5.69
CA VAL A 30 -6.16 6.95 5.99
C VAL A 30 -5.67 8.29 5.45
N MET A 31 -6.57 9.26 5.38
CA MET A 31 -6.26 10.68 5.22
C MET A 31 -6.76 11.42 6.47
N PRO A 32 -6.24 12.60 6.83
CA PRO A 32 -6.74 13.38 7.97
C PRO A 32 -8.27 13.45 7.99
N ARG A 33 -8.87 13.88 6.88
CA ARG A 33 -10.33 14.01 6.72
C ARG A 33 -11.11 12.70 6.90
N THR A 34 -10.52 11.54 6.58
CA THR A 34 -11.19 10.25 6.80
C THR A 34 -10.97 9.73 8.21
N ALA A 35 -9.81 10.01 8.79
CA ALA A 35 -9.48 9.67 10.17
C ALA A 35 -10.38 10.40 11.17
N GLU A 36 -10.71 11.67 10.94
CA GLU A 36 -11.63 12.46 11.79
C GLU A 36 -13.00 11.81 11.97
N LYS A 37 -13.45 11.01 11.00
CA LYS A 37 -14.74 10.30 11.06
C LYS A 37 -14.71 9.07 11.95
N VAL A 38 -13.53 8.65 12.40
CA VAL A 38 -13.35 7.54 13.33
C VAL A 38 -13.15 8.12 14.72
N ALA A 39 -14.10 7.91 15.62
CA ALA A 39 -14.03 8.47 16.98
C ALA A 39 -12.89 7.84 17.79
N ASP A 40 -12.66 6.54 17.65
CA ASP A 40 -11.61 5.77 18.33
C ASP A 40 -11.19 4.59 17.45
N PHE A 41 -9.94 4.58 17.00
CA PHE A 41 -9.40 3.49 16.17
C PHE A 41 -9.28 2.18 16.95
N ARG A 42 -9.13 2.21 18.27
CA ARG A 42 -9.07 1.01 19.12
C ARG A 42 -10.36 0.19 19.11
N ALA A 43 -11.48 0.84 18.76
CA ALA A 43 -12.77 0.15 18.63
C ALA A 43 -12.88 -0.68 17.34
N ILE A 44 -12.01 -0.43 16.35
CA ILE A 44 -12.13 -1.03 15.01
C ILE A 44 -10.84 -1.71 14.51
N LEU A 45 -9.67 -1.36 15.04
CA LEU A 45 -8.40 -1.93 14.63
C LEU A 45 -7.72 -2.69 15.78
N PRO A 46 -7.00 -3.79 15.50
CA PRO A 46 -6.10 -4.41 16.46
C PRO A 46 -4.99 -3.44 16.88
N LEU A 47 -4.64 -3.40 18.18
CA LEU A 47 -3.52 -2.58 18.66
C LEU A 47 -2.22 -2.90 17.92
N GLY A 48 -1.44 -1.88 17.63
CA GLY A 48 -0.17 -2.02 16.91
C GLY A 48 -0.34 -2.13 15.38
N THR A 49 -1.58 -2.11 14.85
CA THR A 49 -1.80 -2.01 13.38
C THR A 49 -1.06 -0.79 12.85
N ARG A 50 -0.32 -0.94 11.74
CA ARG A 50 0.31 0.20 11.08
C ARG A 50 -0.74 0.96 10.27
N VAL A 51 -0.84 2.26 10.57
CA VAL A 51 -1.75 3.18 9.88
C VAL A 51 -0.91 4.14 9.05
N TYR A 52 -1.03 4.03 7.72
CA TYR A 52 -0.43 4.98 6.81
C TYR A 52 -1.33 6.21 6.71
N ILE A 53 -0.70 7.40 6.67
CA ILE A 53 -1.44 8.65 6.53
C ILE A 53 -1.06 9.28 5.19
N ALA A 54 -1.97 9.22 4.23
CA ALA A 54 -1.76 9.77 2.90
C ALA A 54 -1.73 11.30 2.95
N HIS A 55 -0.63 11.87 2.46
CA HIS A 55 -0.46 13.31 2.30
C HIS A 55 -0.80 13.70 0.87
N ILE A 56 -1.96 14.31 0.70
CA ILE A 56 -2.46 14.81 -0.58
C ILE A 56 -2.10 16.29 -0.71
N GLU A 57 -1.75 16.73 -1.91
CA GLU A 57 -1.49 18.14 -2.22
C GLU A 57 -2.60 19.03 -1.64
N GLY A 58 -2.19 20.14 -1.02
CA GLY A 58 -3.09 21.09 -0.35
C GLY A 58 -3.50 20.71 1.08
N THR A 59 -3.11 19.52 1.58
CA THR A 59 -3.31 19.20 3.00
C THR A 59 -2.22 19.87 3.84
N PRO A 60 -2.58 20.74 4.82
CA PRO A 60 -1.59 21.36 5.70
C PRO A 60 -0.80 20.35 6.51
N ILE A 61 0.49 20.61 6.73
CA ILE A 61 1.34 19.72 7.53
C ILE A 61 0.84 19.61 8.98
N GLU A 62 0.22 20.67 9.50
CA GLU A 62 -0.37 20.69 10.84
C GLU A 62 -1.47 19.64 11.01
N GLU A 63 -2.34 19.46 10.00
CA GLU A 63 -3.39 18.43 10.01
C GLU A 63 -2.79 17.03 9.95
N MET A 64 -1.74 16.86 9.15
CA MET A 64 -1.02 15.60 9.01
C MET A 64 -0.37 15.19 10.34
N VAL A 65 0.34 16.13 11.01
CA VAL A 65 1.01 15.89 12.28
C VAL A 65 0.00 15.66 13.41
N ALA A 66 -1.08 16.44 13.46
CA ALA A 66 -2.15 16.26 14.46
C ALA A 66 -2.82 14.88 14.32
N THR A 67 -3.08 14.44 13.08
CA THR A 67 -3.62 13.10 12.80
C THR A 67 -2.64 12.01 13.23
N ALA A 68 -1.35 12.17 12.91
CA ALA A 68 -0.30 11.24 13.32
C ALA A 68 -0.19 11.12 14.83
N LYS A 69 -0.20 12.26 15.53
CA LYS A 69 -0.17 12.30 17.00
C LYS A 69 -1.36 11.55 17.59
N ARG A 70 -2.58 11.88 17.15
CA ARG A 70 -3.80 11.26 17.65
C ARG A 70 -3.77 9.74 17.50
N ILE A 71 -3.47 9.25 16.29
CA ILE A 71 -3.44 7.81 16.01
C ILE A 71 -2.32 7.12 16.79
N GLY A 72 -1.16 7.77 16.94
CA GLY A 72 -0.05 7.30 17.79
C GLY A 72 -0.42 7.21 19.26
N ASP A 73 -1.11 8.22 19.82
CA ASP A 73 -1.59 8.25 21.21
C ASP A 73 -2.65 7.13 21.46
N GLU A 74 -3.40 6.73 20.44
CA GLU A 74 -4.31 5.59 20.48
C GLU A 74 -3.61 4.21 20.42
N GLY A 75 -2.26 4.17 20.29
CA GLY A 75 -1.44 2.95 20.35
C GLY A 75 -1.14 2.31 19.01
N PHE A 76 -1.29 3.03 17.90
CA PHE A 76 -1.02 2.54 16.56
C PHE A 76 0.35 2.95 16.03
N ALA A 77 0.96 2.09 15.21
CA ALA A 77 2.17 2.43 14.47
C ALA A 77 1.81 3.38 13.31
N VAL A 78 2.35 4.59 13.32
CA VAL A 78 2.00 5.64 12.34
C VAL A 78 3.07 5.76 11.27
N MET A 79 2.65 5.78 10.02
CA MET A 79 3.53 5.92 8.85
C MET A 79 2.99 6.99 7.88
N PRO A 80 3.31 8.28 8.09
CA PRO A 80 2.92 9.33 7.16
C PRO A 80 3.63 9.21 5.82
N HIS A 81 2.96 9.68 4.76
CA HIS A 81 3.54 9.84 3.45
C HIS A 81 4.42 11.10 3.39
N PHE A 82 5.55 10.97 2.69
CA PHE A 82 6.43 12.07 2.32
C PHE A 82 6.49 12.15 0.78
N PRO A 83 5.54 12.87 0.14
CA PRO A 83 5.53 13.00 -1.30
C PRO A 83 6.53 14.07 -1.75
N ALA A 84 7.62 13.67 -2.38
CA ALA A 84 8.73 14.53 -2.76
C ALA A 84 8.29 15.78 -3.52
N ARG A 85 7.40 15.62 -4.50
CA ARG A 85 7.02 16.70 -5.42
C ARG A 85 6.19 17.83 -4.80
N ILE A 86 5.67 17.66 -3.58
CA ILE A 86 5.01 18.76 -2.85
C ILE A 86 5.89 19.39 -1.78
N ILE A 87 7.11 18.89 -1.60
CA ILE A 87 8.11 19.43 -0.68
C ILE A 87 8.97 20.45 -1.43
N LYS A 88 8.90 21.72 -1.00
CA LYS A 88 9.51 22.82 -1.72
C LYS A 88 11.03 22.77 -1.71
N ASP A 89 11.61 22.53 -0.54
CA ASP A 89 13.05 22.62 -0.32
C ASP A 89 13.49 21.80 0.90
N LYS A 90 14.82 21.76 1.13
CA LYS A 90 15.40 21.05 2.28
C LYS A 90 14.93 21.59 3.62
N ALA A 91 14.68 22.89 3.73
CA ALA A 91 14.19 23.49 4.98
C ALA A 91 12.77 22.99 5.30
N THR A 92 11.88 22.95 4.31
CA THR A 92 10.54 22.40 4.42
C THR A 92 10.56 20.92 4.80
N LEU A 93 11.43 20.11 4.16
CA LEU A 93 11.58 18.69 4.50
C LEU A 93 12.03 18.51 5.95
N THR A 94 13.03 19.29 6.38
CA THR A 94 13.58 19.24 7.75
C THR A 94 12.51 19.61 8.78
N ASP A 95 11.75 20.66 8.53
CA ASP A 95 10.63 21.09 9.38
C ASP A 95 9.57 19.99 9.52
N TRP A 96 9.12 19.40 8.40
CA TRP A 96 8.14 18.32 8.43
C TRP A 96 8.62 17.11 9.22
N VAL A 97 9.84 16.67 8.97
CA VAL A 97 10.44 15.54 9.68
C VAL A 97 10.58 15.82 11.17
N SER A 98 11.01 17.04 11.56
CA SER A 98 11.11 17.44 12.96
C SER A 98 9.76 17.38 13.65
N ARG A 99 8.72 17.99 13.08
CA ARG A 99 7.36 17.98 13.63
C ARG A 99 6.82 16.55 13.82
N TYR A 100 7.08 15.65 12.88
CA TYR A 100 6.71 14.24 13.03
C TYR A 100 7.52 13.56 14.14
N LYS A 101 8.83 13.82 14.24
CA LYS A 101 9.67 13.29 15.33
C LYS A 101 9.21 13.76 16.69
N ASP A 102 8.74 15.01 16.82
CA ASP A 102 8.25 15.62 18.07
C ASP A 102 6.98 14.93 18.60
N VAL A 103 6.17 14.35 17.72
CA VAL A 103 5.00 13.55 18.09
C VAL A 103 5.25 12.04 18.09
N GLY A 104 6.52 11.61 18.12
CA GLY A 104 6.90 10.20 18.27
C GLY A 104 6.90 9.39 16.99
N VAL A 105 6.66 9.97 15.81
CA VAL A 105 6.73 9.27 14.55
C VAL A 105 8.18 8.91 14.20
N ARG A 106 8.41 7.62 13.89
CA ARG A 106 9.73 7.06 13.49
C ARG A 106 9.63 6.18 12.25
N GLN A 107 8.55 6.30 11.51
CA GLN A 107 8.30 5.54 10.28
C GLN A 107 7.78 6.50 9.20
N GLY A 108 8.06 6.20 7.93
CA GLY A 108 7.57 7.02 6.83
C GLY A 108 7.52 6.27 5.50
N LEU A 109 6.59 6.66 4.63
CA LEU A 109 6.52 6.20 3.25
C LEU A 109 7.03 7.31 2.32
N MET A 110 8.18 7.04 1.68
CA MET A 110 8.81 7.94 0.71
C MET A 110 8.26 7.66 -0.69
N LEU A 111 7.67 8.65 -1.33
CA LEU A 111 7.15 8.53 -2.68
C LEU A 111 7.36 9.82 -3.48
N ALA A 112 7.22 9.73 -4.82
CA ALA A 112 7.33 10.93 -5.65
C ALA A 112 6.15 11.89 -5.42
N GLY A 113 4.95 11.34 -5.28
CA GLY A 113 3.70 12.10 -5.22
C GLY A 113 3.00 12.18 -6.58
N GLY A 114 1.74 12.60 -6.57
CA GLY A 114 0.87 12.60 -7.75
C GLY A 114 0.89 13.90 -8.56
N VAL A 115 1.57 14.94 -8.11
CA VAL A 115 1.62 16.22 -8.85
C VAL A 115 2.57 16.09 -10.05
N ALA A 116 2.14 16.61 -11.20
CA ALA A 116 2.91 16.53 -12.44
C ALA A 116 4.17 17.43 -12.38
N THR A 117 4.03 18.64 -11.84
CA THR A 117 5.11 19.61 -11.69
C THR A 117 5.52 19.71 -10.23
N PRO A 118 6.77 19.36 -9.88
CA PRO A 118 7.25 19.52 -8.52
C PRO A 118 7.20 20.99 -8.05
N HIS A 119 6.88 21.20 -6.77
CA HIS A 119 6.85 22.51 -6.14
C HIS A 119 8.23 23.07 -5.85
N GLY A 120 9.27 22.23 -5.94
CA GLY A 120 10.64 22.60 -5.64
C GLY A 120 11.67 21.62 -6.19
N GLU A 121 12.70 21.36 -5.42
CA GLU A 121 13.90 20.61 -5.87
C GLU A 121 13.74 19.08 -5.84
N TYR A 122 12.70 18.56 -5.16
CA TYR A 122 12.50 17.12 -5.02
C TYR A 122 11.56 16.56 -6.08
N HIS A 123 12.00 15.53 -6.81
CA HIS A 123 11.25 14.87 -7.87
C HIS A 123 10.92 13.41 -7.55
N SER A 124 11.71 12.78 -6.69
CA SER A 124 11.63 11.35 -6.42
C SER A 124 11.87 10.99 -4.95
N SER A 125 11.41 9.82 -4.55
CA SER A 125 11.68 9.27 -3.22
C SER A 125 13.16 9.03 -2.94
N MET A 126 13.97 8.80 -3.97
CA MET A 126 15.41 8.59 -3.83
C MET A 126 16.12 9.84 -3.27
N GLN A 127 15.76 11.03 -3.76
CA GLN A 127 16.30 12.29 -3.24
C GLN A 127 15.92 12.51 -1.77
N LEU A 128 14.69 12.10 -1.36
CA LEU A 128 14.28 12.17 0.04
C LEU A 128 15.13 11.24 0.90
N LEU A 129 15.37 10.01 0.46
CA LEU A 129 16.20 9.04 1.17
C LEU A 129 17.64 9.52 1.32
N GLU A 130 18.22 10.14 0.26
CA GLU A 130 19.59 10.68 0.28
C GLU A 130 19.76 11.98 1.07
N SER A 131 18.67 12.63 1.44
CA SER A 131 18.70 13.93 2.13
C SER A 131 19.34 13.90 3.52
N GLY A 132 19.42 12.71 4.17
CA GLY A 132 19.80 12.52 5.56
C GLY A 132 18.75 12.98 6.58
N ALA A 133 17.61 13.53 6.14
CA ALA A 133 16.56 14.03 7.05
C ALA A 133 15.91 12.93 7.90
N PHE A 134 15.91 11.70 7.39
CA PHE A 134 15.24 10.55 8.01
C PHE A 134 16.15 9.71 8.92
N ASP A 135 17.33 10.21 9.24
CA ASP A 135 18.23 9.54 10.17
C ASP A 135 17.54 9.31 11.51
N GLY A 136 17.66 8.07 12.02
CA GLY A 136 16.97 7.62 13.23
C GLY A 136 15.51 7.20 13.03
N PHE A 137 15.02 7.12 11.78
CA PHE A 137 13.77 6.43 11.48
C PHE A 137 13.97 4.91 11.58
N GLU A 138 12.99 4.23 12.18
CA GLU A 138 13.01 2.77 12.34
C GLU A 138 12.58 2.04 11.04
N ARG A 139 11.74 2.72 10.23
CA ARG A 139 11.23 2.18 8.97
C ARG A 139 11.09 3.26 7.91
N LEU A 140 11.58 2.94 6.72
CA LEU A 140 11.46 3.77 5.53
C LEU A 140 10.86 2.93 4.40
N HIS A 141 9.55 3.04 4.19
CA HIS A 141 8.90 2.37 3.08
C HIS A 141 9.00 3.21 1.81
N VAL A 142 8.93 2.55 0.68
CA VAL A 142 9.01 3.15 -0.66
C VAL A 142 7.93 2.60 -1.58
N ALA A 143 7.60 3.33 -2.65
CA ALA A 143 6.62 2.84 -3.61
C ALA A 143 7.14 1.67 -4.45
N GLY A 144 6.29 0.64 -4.63
CA GLY A 144 6.45 -0.46 -5.59
C GLY A 144 5.36 -0.39 -6.67
N HIS A 145 5.65 -0.87 -7.89
CA HIS A 145 4.80 -0.66 -9.06
C HIS A 145 4.53 -1.98 -9.82
N PRO A 146 3.66 -2.87 -9.30
CA PRO A 146 3.37 -4.17 -9.93
C PRO A 146 2.70 -4.07 -11.29
N GLU A 147 2.07 -2.94 -11.61
CA GLU A 147 1.40 -2.68 -12.87
C GLU A 147 2.17 -1.67 -13.75
N GLY A 148 3.44 -1.41 -13.42
CA GLY A 148 4.23 -0.35 -14.02
C GLY A 148 3.80 1.04 -13.53
N ASN A 149 4.42 2.08 -14.07
CA ASN A 149 4.06 3.46 -13.78
C ASN A 149 4.36 4.35 -15.00
N LYS A 150 3.33 4.89 -15.63
CA LYS A 150 3.47 5.71 -16.84
C LYS A 150 4.13 7.08 -16.62
N ASP A 151 4.15 7.58 -15.39
CA ASP A 151 4.87 8.80 -15.05
C ASP A 151 6.40 8.56 -15.00
N ILE A 152 6.81 7.33 -14.73
CA ILE A 152 8.21 6.90 -14.68
C ILE A 152 8.67 6.34 -16.02
N ASP A 153 7.88 5.43 -16.61
CA ASP A 153 8.12 4.78 -17.90
C ASP A 153 6.99 5.11 -18.88
N PRO A 154 6.99 6.30 -19.55
CA PRO A 154 5.91 6.71 -20.47
C PRO A 154 5.78 5.83 -21.71
N ASP A 155 6.86 5.12 -22.09
CA ASP A 155 6.88 4.17 -23.21
C ASP A 155 6.17 2.84 -22.88
N GLY A 156 5.72 2.69 -21.63
CA GLY A 156 5.07 1.47 -21.15
C GLY A 156 6.05 0.33 -20.84
N SER A 157 7.36 0.61 -20.89
CA SER A 157 8.37 -0.28 -20.31
C SER A 157 8.24 -0.26 -18.77
N ASP A 158 9.09 -0.99 -18.09
CA ASP A 158 9.24 -0.91 -16.65
C ASP A 158 10.73 -0.80 -16.26
N ARG A 159 11.52 -0.30 -17.20
CA ARG A 159 12.98 -0.21 -17.06
C ARG A 159 13.39 0.74 -15.94
N ALA A 160 12.87 1.96 -15.94
CA ALA A 160 13.20 2.95 -14.93
C ALA A 160 12.58 2.61 -13.56
N VAL A 161 11.39 1.99 -13.55
CA VAL A 161 10.76 1.43 -12.33
C VAL A 161 11.66 0.35 -11.70
N MET A 162 12.22 -0.56 -12.51
CA MET A 162 13.10 -1.62 -12.02
C MET A 162 14.47 -1.08 -11.61
N GLU A 163 15.02 -0.10 -12.31
CA GLU A 163 16.25 0.59 -11.92
C GLU A 163 16.06 1.28 -10.54
N ALA A 164 14.96 1.99 -10.36
CA ALA A 164 14.63 2.59 -9.06
C ALA A 164 14.45 1.53 -7.95
N ALA A 165 13.90 0.36 -8.27
CA ALA A 165 13.78 -0.74 -7.31
C ALA A 165 15.14 -1.29 -6.88
N ARG A 166 16.06 -1.52 -7.82
CA ARG A 166 17.44 -1.93 -7.52
C ARG A 166 18.20 -0.88 -6.70
N TRP A 167 18.04 0.40 -7.04
CA TRP A 167 18.62 1.49 -6.27
C TRP A 167 18.13 1.50 -4.82
N LYS A 168 16.83 1.33 -4.60
CA LYS A 168 16.21 1.27 -3.26
C LYS A 168 16.71 0.07 -2.46
N THR A 169 16.93 -1.08 -3.11
CA THR A 169 17.53 -2.26 -2.48
C THR A 169 18.95 -1.97 -2.03
N ALA A 170 19.78 -1.38 -2.88
CA ALA A 170 21.14 -0.96 -2.52
C ALA A 170 21.15 0.13 -1.42
N PHE A 171 20.14 1.00 -1.36
CA PHE A 171 20.02 1.95 -0.27
C PHE A 171 19.70 1.24 1.06
N ALA A 172 18.89 0.18 1.05
CA ALA A 172 18.54 -0.57 2.25
C ALA A 172 19.77 -1.22 2.93
N GLU A 173 20.84 -1.51 2.17
CA GLU A 173 22.08 -2.06 2.71
C GLU A 173 22.93 -1.03 3.50
N ARG A 174 22.64 0.27 3.34
CA ARG A 174 23.39 1.38 3.94
C ARG A 174 22.57 2.24 4.92
N THR A 175 21.41 1.76 5.34
CA THR A 175 20.56 2.41 6.35
C THR A 175 20.23 1.44 7.46
N ASP A 176 20.10 1.92 8.69
CA ASP A 176 19.65 1.12 9.84
C ASP A 176 18.12 0.93 9.83
N ALA A 177 17.40 1.71 9.01
CA ALA A 177 15.95 1.62 8.90
C ALA A 177 15.52 0.35 8.17
N LYS A 178 14.51 -0.34 8.67
CA LYS A 178 13.87 -1.44 7.95
C LYS A 178 13.12 -0.92 6.74
N MET A 179 13.46 -1.41 5.56
CA MET A 179 12.80 -1.00 4.32
C MET A 179 11.84 -2.06 3.79
N ALA A 180 10.78 -1.60 3.12
CA ALA A 180 9.85 -2.43 2.35
C ALA A 180 9.23 -1.60 1.22
N MET A 181 8.69 -2.28 0.20
CA MET A 181 7.91 -1.64 -0.85
C MET A 181 6.42 -1.69 -0.49
N ALA A 182 5.72 -0.54 -0.48
CA ALA A 182 4.27 -0.48 -0.45
C ALA A 182 3.76 -0.19 -1.87
N THR A 183 2.76 -0.97 -2.33
CA THR A 183 2.23 -0.80 -3.69
C THR A 183 0.90 -0.06 -3.69
N GLN A 184 0.51 0.46 -4.85
CA GLN A 184 -0.87 0.88 -5.08
C GLN A 184 -1.78 -0.35 -5.05
N PHE A 185 -3.10 -0.14 -4.87
CA PHE A 185 -4.06 -1.24 -4.82
C PHE A 185 -4.18 -1.97 -6.16
N CYS A 186 -4.34 -3.27 -6.10
CA CYS A 186 -4.55 -4.17 -7.25
C CYS A 186 -5.89 -4.90 -7.14
N PHE A 187 -6.34 -5.45 -8.27
CA PHE A 187 -7.56 -6.27 -8.37
C PHE A 187 -7.32 -7.63 -9.01
N ASP A 188 -6.08 -7.91 -9.44
CA ASP A 188 -5.68 -9.18 -10.07
C ASP A 188 -4.37 -9.67 -9.45
N ALA A 189 -4.35 -10.93 -9.04
CA ALA A 189 -3.18 -11.55 -8.44
C ALA A 189 -2.09 -11.89 -9.47
N ALA A 190 -2.46 -12.22 -10.71
CA ALA A 190 -1.50 -12.72 -11.69
C ALA A 190 -0.40 -11.70 -12.06
N PRO A 191 -0.70 -10.42 -12.34
CA PRO A 191 0.34 -9.42 -12.57
C PRO A 191 1.23 -9.19 -11.34
N VAL A 192 0.65 -9.24 -10.14
CA VAL A 192 1.37 -9.08 -8.87
C VAL A 192 2.37 -10.22 -8.67
N ILE A 193 1.94 -11.47 -8.87
CA ILE A 193 2.81 -12.65 -8.76
C ILE A 193 3.98 -12.53 -9.74
N ALA A 194 3.69 -12.25 -11.01
CA ALA A 194 4.72 -12.11 -12.03
C ALA A 194 5.72 -10.99 -11.70
N TRP A 195 5.25 -9.88 -11.15
CA TRP A 195 6.12 -8.77 -10.75
C TRP A 195 6.99 -9.12 -9.54
N VAL A 196 6.46 -9.77 -8.51
CA VAL A 196 7.24 -10.19 -7.32
C VAL A 196 8.29 -11.21 -7.69
N ASP A 197 7.96 -12.20 -8.56
CA ASP A 197 8.92 -13.18 -9.06
C ASP A 197 10.04 -12.50 -9.86
N ARG A 198 9.70 -11.49 -10.66
CA ARG A 198 10.67 -10.71 -11.40
C ARG A 198 11.57 -9.87 -10.49
N LEU A 199 11.05 -9.21 -9.44
CA LEU A 199 11.86 -8.50 -8.46
C LEU A 199 12.96 -9.43 -7.92
N LYS A 200 12.58 -10.62 -7.51
CA LYS A 200 13.52 -11.65 -6.99
C LYS A 200 14.55 -12.05 -8.05
N ALA A 201 14.12 -12.28 -9.28
CA ALA A 201 15.02 -12.65 -10.38
C ALA A 201 16.05 -11.55 -10.71
N GLU A 202 15.72 -10.29 -10.44
CA GLU A 202 16.59 -9.13 -10.63
C GLU A 202 17.35 -8.70 -9.37
N GLY A 203 17.34 -9.52 -8.30
CA GLY A 203 18.08 -9.26 -7.06
C GLY A 203 17.47 -8.15 -6.20
N VAL A 204 16.18 -7.89 -6.35
CA VAL A 204 15.45 -6.93 -5.52
C VAL A 204 14.77 -7.67 -4.38
N ASP A 205 15.38 -7.64 -3.20
CA ASP A 205 14.98 -8.44 -2.02
C ASP A 205 14.15 -7.65 -0.99
N LEU A 206 13.73 -6.42 -1.31
CA LEU A 206 12.88 -5.66 -0.41
C LEU A 206 11.52 -6.35 -0.21
N PRO A 207 11.09 -6.56 1.05
CA PRO A 207 9.75 -7.09 1.34
C PRO A 207 8.66 -6.24 0.67
N VAL A 208 7.60 -6.90 0.20
CA VAL A 208 6.48 -6.24 -0.46
C VAL A 208 5.27 -6.19 0.47
N HIS A 209 4.76 -4.99 0.71
CA HIS A 209 3.45 -4.73 1.30
C HIS A 209 2.47 -4.47 0.16
N ILE A 210 1.71 -5.50 -0.21
CA ILE A 210 0.82 -5.43 -1.36
C ILE A 210 -0.44 -4.63 -1.08
N GLY A 211 -0.67 -3.60 -1.88
CA GLY A 211 -1.85 -2.77 -1.81
C GLY A 211 -3.09 -3.49 -2.35
N VAL A 212 -4.18 -3.44 -1.60
CA VAL A 212 -5.46 -4.03 -1.98
C VAL A 212 -6.60 -3.06 -1.63
N ALA A 213 -7.53 -2.86 -2.56
CA ALA A 213 -8.72 -2.09 -2.26
C ALA A 213 -9.63 -2.88 -1.32
N GLY A 214 -10.03 -2.29 -0.19
CA GLY A 214 -11.03 -2.86 0.70
C GLY A 214 -12.43 -2.90 0.06
N PRO A 215 -13.42 -3.48 0.75
CA PRO A 215 -14.79 -3.54 0.25
C PRO A 215 -15.34 -2.17 -0.10
N ALA A 216 -15.89 -2.03 -1.32
CA ALA A 216 -16.43 -0.75 -1.80
C ALA A 216 -17.40 -0.94 -2.96
N LYS A 217 -18.20 0.09 -3.24
CA LYS A 217 -19.04 0.11 -4.44
C LYS A 217 -18.17 0.16 -5.69
N LEU A 218 -18.55 -0.60 -6.72
CA LEU A 218 -17.79 -0.69 -7.96
C LEU A 218 -17.51 0.69 -8.61
N GLN A 219 -18.49 1.59 -8.59
CA GLN A 219 -18.33 2.96 -9.10
C GLN A 219 -17.23 3.74 -8.35
N THR A 220 -17.14 3.57 -7.03
CA THR A 220 -16.09 4.18 -6.20
C THR A 220 -14.72 3.66 -6.62
N LEU A 221 -14.59 2.34 -6.80
CA LEU A 221 -13.33 1.70 -7.22
C LEU A 221 -12.88 2.17 -8.60
N ILE A 222 -13.79 2.25 -9.57
CA ILE A 222 -13.48 2.74 -10.92
C ILE A 222 -12.96 4.19 -10.85
N LYS A 223 -13.62 5.05 -10.08
CA LYS A 223 -13.18 6.44 -9.89
C LYS A 223 -11.76 6.51 -9.33
N PHE A 224 -11.45 5.75 -8.29
CA PHE A 224 -10.11 5.72 -7.69
C PHE A 224 -9.08 5.08 -8.61
N ALA A 225 -9.44 4.00 -9.33
CA ALA A 225 -8.55 3.35 -10.29
C ALA A 225 -8.10 4.31 -11.41
N ILE A 226 -9.02 5.14 -11.91
CA ILE A 226 -8.70 6.19 -12.89
C ILE A 226 -7.80 7.26 -12.25
N ALA A 227 -8.15 7.75 -11.07
CA ALA A 227 -7.40 8.81 -10.38
C ALA A 227 -5.97 8.38 -10.00
N CYS A 228 -5.78 7.11 -9.65
CA CYS A 228 -4.47 6.54 -9.27
C CYS A 228 -3.69 5.93 -10.45
N GLY A 229 -4.25 5.93 -11.67
CA GLY A 229 -3.56 5.44 -12.86
C GLY A 229 -3.30 3.93 -12.91
N VAL A 230 -4.07 3.11 -12.17
CA VAL A 230 -3.94 1.64 -12.15
C VAL A 230 -4.61 1.03 -13.40
N GLY A 231 -3.84 0.95 -14.49
CA GLY A 231 -4.35 0.59 -15.81
C GLY A 231 -4.83 -0.87 -15.97
N PRO A 232 -4.02 -1.90 -15.71
CA PRO A 232 -4.43 -3.30 -15.75
C PRO A 232 -5.60 -3.61 -14.80
N SER A 233 -5.54 -3.12 -13.59
CA SER A 233 -6.60 -3.24 -12.59
C SER A 233 -7.92 -2.60 -13.02
N LEU A 234 -7.89 -1.49 -13.74
CA LEU A 234 -9.09 -0.86 -14.28
C LEU A 234 -9.85 -1.80 -15.25
N LYS A 235 -9.13 -2.57 -16.08
CA LYS A 235 -9.75 -3.55 -16.98
C LYS A 235 -10.53 -4.62 -16.23
N VAL A 236 -10.05 -5.07 -15.08
CA VAL A 236 -10.75 -6.04 -14.23
C VAL A 236 -12.06 -5.47 -13.71
N LEU A 237 -12.05 -4.22 -13.23
CA LEU A 237 -13.25 -3.52 -12.77
C LEU A 237 -14.25 -3.27 -13.91
N GLN A 238 -13.77 -2.89 -15.09
CA GLN A 238 -14.62 -2.71 -16.27
C GLN A 238 -15.29 -4.02 -16.70
N LYS A 239 -14.55 -5.14 -16.70
CA LYS A 239 -15.12 -6.46 -16.99
C LYS A 239 -16.17 -6.85 -15.96
N ARG A 240 -15.93 -6.55 -14.66
CA ARG A 240 -16.92 -6.76 -13.59
C ARG A 240 -18.18 -5.90 -13.79
N ALA A 241 -18.03 -4.69 -14.30
CA ALA A 241 -19.14 -3.78 -14.57
C ALA A 241 -20.08 -4.28 -15.69
N LEU A 242 -19.59 -5.14 -16.58
CA LEU A 242 -20.41 -5.77 -17.62
C LEU A 242 -21.27 -6.93 -17.09
N ASP A 243 -20.97 -7.45 -15.92
CA ASP A 243 -21.75 -8.50 -15.25
C ASP A 243 -22.80 -7.84 -14.34
N VAL A 244 -24.05 -7.82 -14.83
CA VAL A 244 -25.19 -7.18 -14.15
C VAL A 244 -25.39 -7.73 -12.72
N THR A 245 -25.11 -9.00 -12.50
CA THR A 245 -25.24 -9.64 -11.19
C THR A 245 -24.20 -9.13 -10.20
N LYS A 246 -23.01 -8.80 -10.67
CA LYS A 246 -21.90 -8.27 -9.87
C LYS A 246 -21.94 -6.76 -9.73
N LEU A 247 -22.66 -6.05 -10.60
CA LEU A 247 -22.77 -4.59 -10.58
C LEU A 247 -23.47 -4.09 -9.31
N LEU A 248 -24.48 -4.85 -8.84
CA LEU A 248 -25.29 -4.50 -7.67
C LEU A 248 -24.65 -4.89 -6.34
N LEU A 249 -23.67 -5.80 -6.37
CA LEU A 249 -22.98 -6.26 -5.17
C LEU A 249 -21.73 -5.41 -4.91
N PRO A 250 -21.45 -5.05 -3.65
CA PRO A 250 -20.17 -4.47 -3.29
C PRO A 250 -19.02 -5.36 -3.78
N TYR A 251 -17.93 -4.75 -4.19
CA TYR A 251 -16.69 -5.47 -4.41
C TYR A 251 -16.09 -5.87 -3.06
N GLU A 252 -15.55 -7.07 -3.00
CA GLU A 252 -14.72 -7.55 -1.90
C GLU A 252 -13.39 -8.10 -2.47
N PRO A 253 -12.25 -7.91 -1.76
CA PRO A 253 -10.94 -8.35 -2.25
C PRO A 253 -10.69 -9.86 -2.09
N THR A 254 -11.73 -10.66 -1.84
CA THR A 254 -11.64 -12.09 -1.53
C THR A 254 -10.89 -12.89 -2.59
N ASP A 255 -11.21 -12.67 -3.87
CA ASP A 255 -10.62 -13.44 -4.97
C ASP A 255 -9.11 -13.18 -5.10
N VAL A 256 -8.70 -11.90 -5.09
CA VAL A 256 -7.29 -11.52 -5.23
C VAL A 256 -6.48 -11.97 -4.02
N LEU A 257 -7.02 -11.82 -2.81
CA LEU A 257 -6.32 -12.22 -1.58
C LEU A 257 -6.19 -13.74 -1.46
N ASN A 258 -7.24 -14.50 -1.79
CA ASN A 258 -7.16 -15.97 -1.82
C ASN A 258 -6.12 -16.45 -2.83
N ALA A 259 -6.06 -15.87 -4.02
CA ALA A 259 -5.06 -16.25 -5.03
C ALA A 259 -3.62 -15.97 -4.56
N LEU A 260 -3.38 -14.81 -3.94
CA LEU A 260 -2.07 -14.44 -3.39
C LEU A 260 -1.70 -15.31 -2.18
N ALA A 261 -2.64 -15.58 -1.28
CA ALA A 261 -2.45 -16.43 -0.11
C ALA A 261 -2.10 -17.87 -0.51
N ALA A 262 -2.85 -18.46 -1.45
CA ALA A 262 -2.57 -19.79 -1.98
C ALA A 262 -1.18 -19.86 -2.65
N HIS A 263 -0.83 -18.83 -3.42
CA HIS A 263 0.49 -18.76 -4.05
C HIS A 263 1.61 -18.68 -3.01
N LYS A 264 1.44 -17.86 -1.97
CA LYS A 264 2.43 -17.74 -0.88
C LYS A 264 2.55 -19.02 -0.08
N ALA A 265 1.46 -19.72 0.21
CA ALA A 265 1.47 -21.01 0.92
C ALA A 265 2.23 -22.08 0.11
N ALA A 266 2.07 -22.11 -1.21
CA ALA A 266 2.80 -22.99 -2.10
C ALA A 266 4.27 -22.59 -2.33
N ASN A 267 4.61 -21.31 -2.09
CA ASN A 267 5.92 -20.72 -2.34
C ASN A 267 6.40 -19.91 -1.12
N PRO A 268 6.94 -20.53 -0.07
CA PRO A 268 7.31 -19.83 1.19
C PRO A 268 8.30 -18.68 1.01
N GLY A 269 9.12 -18.71 -0.07
CA GLY A 269 10.04 -17.62 -0.42
C GLY A 269 9.44 -16.49 -1.27
N PHE A 270 8.11 -16.45 -1.41
CA PHE A 270 7.43 -15.40 -2.14
C PHE A 270 7.48 -14.06 -1.40
N GLY A 271 7.95 -13.00 -2.07
CA GLY A 271 8.38 -11.73 -1.47
C GLY A 271 7.29 -10.85 -0.85
N ILE A 272 6.00 -11.22 -0.93
CA ILE A 272 4.95 -10.47 -0.22
C ILE A 272 5.04 -10.78 1.28
N GLU A 273 5.30 -9.73 2.08
CA GLU A 273 5.37 -9.82 3.54
C GLU A 273 4.01 -9.49 4.18
N GLN A 274 3.30 -8.50 3.68
CA GLN A 274 2.14 -7.92 4.34
C GLN A 274 1.09 -7.44 3.33
N VAL A 275 -0.19 -7.44 3.74
CA VAL A 275 -1.27 -6.78 3.01
C VAL A 275 -1.46 -5.35 3.52
N HIS A 276 -1.55 -4.40 2.59
CA HIS A 276 -1.86 -2.99 2.87
C HIS A 276 -3.22 -2.63 2.26
N PHE A 277 -4.17 -2.22 3.10
CA PHE A 277 -5.52 -1.92 2.66
C PHE A 277 -5.76 -0.44 2.38
N PHE A 278 -6.36 -0.18 1.22
CA PHE A 278 -6.96 1.11 0.85
C PHE A 278 -8.47 1.04 1.16
N PRO A 279 -8.96 1.68 2.23
CA PRO A 279 -10.35 1.56 2.69
C PRO A 279 -11.28 2.46 1.86
N LEU A 280 -11.37 2.22 0.55
CA LEU A 280 -12.09 3.06 -0.41
C LEU A 280 -13.61 3.08 -0.17
N GLY A 281 -14.16 2.06 0.50
CA GLY A 281 -15.56 1.99 0.94
C GLY A 281 -15.77 2.39 2.41
N GLY A 282 -14.71 2.77 3.11
CA GLY A 282 -14.72 3.20 4.51
C GLY A 282 -13.81 2.39 5.42
N ILE A 283 -13.21 3.07 6.41
CA ILE A 283 -12.24 2.46 7.33
C ILE A 283 -12.89 1.33 8.15
N LYS A 284 -14.07 1.59 8.71
CA LYS A 284 -14.83 0.61 9.51
C LYS A 284 -15.20 -0.62 8.68
N THR A 285 -15.77 -0.42 7.48
CA THR A 285 -16.15 -1.50 6.57
C THR A 285 -14.97 -2.38 6.20
N ASN A 286 -13.80 -1.78 5.97
CA ASN A 286 -12.58 -2.52 5.70
C ASN A 286 -12.13 -3.34 6.91
N ALA A 287 -12.11 -2.74 8.10
CA ALA A 287 -11.72 -3.43 9.33
C ALA A 287 -12.65 -4.61 9.66
N GLU A 288 -13.96 -4.42 9.50
CA GLU A 288 -14.96 -5.48 9.68
C GLU A 288 -14.73 -6.65 8.71
N TRP A 289 -14.47 -6.35 7.44
CA TRP A 289 -14.17 -7.39 6.45
C TRP A 289 -12.90 -8.16 6.81
N VAL A 290 -11.81 -7.48 7.16
CA VAL A 290 -10.55 -8.13 7.54
C VAL A 290 -10.72 -9.00 8.78
N THR A 291 -11.47 -8.51 9.78
CA THR A 291 -11.83 -9.26 10.99
C THR A 291 -12.60 -10.54 10.67
N ALA A 292 -13.62 -10.44 9.82
CA ALA A 292 -14.44 -11.57 9.42
C ALA A 292 -13.66 -12.64 8.64
N ASN A 293 -12.55 -12.26 8.01
CA ASN A 293 -11.67 -13.15 7.24
C ASN A 293 -10.39 -13.59 7.99
N GLY A 294 -10.37 -13.47 9.33
CA GLY A 294 -9.29 -13.99 10.17
C GLY A 294 -8.12 -13.03 10.37
N GLY A 295 -8.20 -11.79 9.89
CA GLY A 295 -7.14 -10.78 10.02
C GLY A 295 -6.93 -10.22 11.43
N LEU A 296 -7.50 -10.84 12.46
CA LEU A 296 -7.27 -10.50 13.86
C LEU A 296 -6.13 -11.33 14.45
N SER A 297 -4.99 -10.73 14.59
CA SER A 297 -3.97 -11.20 15.54
C SER A 297 -4.16 -10.51 16.91
N GLY A 298 -5.33 -10.63 17.51
CA GLY A 298 -5.67 -10.04 18.81
C GLY A 298 -7.08 -9.45 18.81
N LYS A 299 -7.81 -9.58 19.91
CA LYS A 299 -9.10 -8.89 20.08
C LYS A 299 -8.85 -7.39 20.10
N PRO A 300 -9.71 -6.55 19.50
CA PRO A 300 -9.67 -5.13 19.72
C PRO A 300 -9.63 -4.86 21.23
N ALA A 301 -8.83 -3.89 21.67
CA ALA A 301 -8.87 -3.48 23.07
C ALA A 301 -10.32 -3.08 23.39
N ARG A 302 -10.95 -3.75 24.35
CA ARG A 302 -12.26 -3.31 24.84
C ARG A 302 -12.07 -1.89 25.38
N ALA A 303 -12.90 -0.96 24.89
CA ALA A 303 -13.01 0.35 25.50
C ALA A 303 -13.28 0.15 27.00
N ALA A 304 -12.42 0.71 27.84
CA ALA A 304 -12.62 0.78 29.27
C ALA A 304 -13.67 1.83 29.61
#